data_8d5b6b436f157007e779e66876362e60
#
_entry.id   8d5b6b436f157007e779e66876362e60
#
_cell.length_a   1.000
_cell.length_b   1.000
_cell.length_c   1.000
_cell.angle_alpha   90.00
_cell.angle_beta   90.00
_cell.angle_gamma   90.00
#
_symmetry.space_group_name_H-M   'P 1'
#
loop_
_entity.id
_entity.type
_entity.pdbx_description
1 polymer ?
#
loop_
_entity_poly.entity_id
_entity_poly.type
_entity_poly.pdbx_seq_one_letter_code
_entity_poly.pdbx_strand_id
1 'polypeptide(L)'
;MTIKFSTPKISFIVTCYNKALYLKECLLSIKEQTYVNKEIVVVDDCSTDESVSVIENFKAENPDIDVKIVQNKQNVGQLTSFLNGVKVTDGEFVTLTDGDDVLFSEFASAHIKTHLNTTVALTSARQIEIDEDGTVHSLKSSDCPFLSLENFFENVKFSPNMFSTDFETKDFEVKVLDSKKYSFATWHWSPSSSAVIRKSVCDYLLQIKNPEKIKITADKFIFSFAHLIGSSAIIDAPLYAYRRHGENYSKAIPMTGSEKYHKKSTQKNYIRNNLLIRTVIWRFVTENKALFTEQFNHGGYIRILNKIIFSFDLSTIKSVLKSLWV
;
A
#
# COMPACT_ATOMS: atom_id res chain seq x y z
N MET A 1 15.80 7.95 36.39
CA MET A 1 14.85 8.34 35.34
C MET A 1 14.71 7.15 34.40
N THR A 2 13.62 6.39 34.50
CA THR A 2 13.41 5.20 33.66
C THR A 2 12.82 5.68 32.34
N ILE A 3 13.60 5.61 31.27
CA ILE A 3 13.10 5.93 29.91
C ILE A 3 12.13 4.81 29.55
N LYS A 4 10.84 5.07 29.54
CA LYS A 4 9.86 4.16 28.94
C LYS A 4 9.91 4.35 27.44
N PHE A 5 10.50 3.40 26.73
CA PHE A 5 10.33 3.29 25.29
C PHE A 5 8.91 2.80 25.03
N SER A 6 8.04 3.66 24.50
CA SER A 6 6.77 3.20 23.97
C SER A 6 7.03 2.55 22.61
N THR A 7 6.42 1.39 22.38
CA THR A 7 6.40 0.79 21.03
C THR A 7 5.61 1.73 20.10
N PRO A 8 6.08 2.03 18.89
CA PRO A 8 5.37 2.92 17.98
C PRO A 8 3.98 2.36 17.63
N LYS A 9 2.99 3.25 17.45
CA LYS A 9 1.63 2.85 17.09
C LYS A 9 1.53 2.68 15.57
N ILE A 10 0.82 1.63 15.12
CA ILE A 10 0.46 1.43 13.73
C ILE A 10 -1.04 1.65 13.52
N SER A 11 -1.40 2.43 12.50
CA SER A 11 -2.79 2.67 12.10
C SER A 11 -3.10 1.87 10.84
N PHE A 12 -4.01 0.94 10.94
CA PHE A 12 -4.53 0.19 9.80
C PHE A 12 -5.64 1.00 9.14
N ILE A 13 -5.33 1.63 7.99
CA ILE A 13 -6.33 2.35 7.20
C ILE A 13 -6.92 1.36 6.20
N VAL A 14 -8.15 0.95 6.46
CA VAL A 14 -8.92 0.04 5.60
C VAL A 14 -9.82 0.87 4.70
N THR A 15 -9.58 0.84 3.39
CA THR A 15 -10.45 1.48 2.40
C THR A 15 -11.51 0.49 1.92
N CYS A 16 -12.78 0.90 1.95
CA CYS A 16 -13.92 0.07 1.64
C CYS A 16 -14.86 0.77 0.65
N TYR A 17 -15.26 0.04 -0.38
CA TYR A 17 -16.38 0.40 -1.26
C TYR A 17 -17.05 -0.88 -1.77
N ASN A 18 -18.26 -1.17 -1.29
CA ASN A 18 -19.02 -2.37 -1.62
C ASN A 18 -18.21 -3.67 -1.40
N LYS A 19 -17.78 -3.89 -0.14
CA LYS A 19 -16.96 -5.04 0.28
C LYS A 19 -17.58 -5.87 1.41
N ALA A 20 -18.90 -5.77 1.61
CA ALA A 20 -19.58 -6.42 2.74
C ALA A 20 -19.23 -7.92 2.91
N LEU A 21 -19.01 -8.64 1.81
CA LEU A 21 -18.70 -10.07 1.82
C LEU A 21 -17.34 -10.40 2.48
N TYR A 22 -16.34 -9.53 2.32
CA TYR A 22 -14.95 -9.81 2.71
C TYR A 22 -14.49 -8.98 3.89
N LEU A 23 -15.14 -7.84 4.13
CA LEU A 23 -14.70 -6.81 5.07
C LEU A 23 -14.57 -7.33 6.51
N LYS A 24 -15.48 -8.20 6.96
CA LYS A 24 -15.40 -8.79 8.30
C LYS A 24 -14.11 -9.61 8.47
N GLU A 25 -13.72 -10.41 7.48
CA GLU A 25 -12.49 -11.21 7.52
C GLU A 25 -11.25 -10.31 7.53
N CYS A 26 -11.23 -9.26 6.71
CA CYS A 26 -10.18 -8.25 6.72
C CYS A 26 -10.01 -7.64 8.12
N LEU A 27 -11.09 -7.15 8.73
CA LEU A 27 -11.05 -6.53 10.06
C LEU A 27 -10.61 -7.49 11.16
N LEU A 28 -11.06 -8.75 11.11
CA LEU A 28 -10.64 -9.80 12.05
C LEU A 28 -9.13 -10.07 11.90
N SER A 29 -8.60 -10.12 10.69
CA SER A 29 -7.17 -10.33 10.46
C SER A 29 -6.29 -9.21 11.06
N ILE A 30 -6.81 -7.98 11.10
CA ILE A 30 -6.15 -6.87 11.77
C ILE A 30 -6.28 -6.96 13.29
N LYS A 31 -7.45 -7.35 13.79
CA LYS A 31 -7.65 -7.60 15.22
C LYS A 31 -6.63 -8.60 15.74
N GLU A 32 -6.41 -9.69 15.02
CA GLU A 32 -5.55 -10.82 15.40
C GLU A 32 -4.05 -10.57 15.19
N GLN A 33 -3.64 -9.36 14.80
CA GLN A 33 -2.21 -9.02 14.73
C GLN A 33 -1.52 -9.19 16.08
N THR A 34 -0.38 -9.87 16.11
CA THR A 34 0.45 -10.05 17.33
C THR A 34 1.00 -8.73 17.86
N TYR A 35 1.14 -7.73 17.02
CA TYR A 35 1.53 -6.38 17.41
C TYR A 35 0.38 -5.67 18.12
N VAL A 36 0.59 -5.32 19.40
CA VAL A 36 -0.50 -4.83 20.27
C VAL A 36 -0.81 -3.35 20.12
N ASN A 37 0.20 -2.47 19.88
CA ASN A 37 -0.03 -1.02 19.81
C ASN A 37 -0.55 -0.60 18.43
N LYS A 38 -1.84 -0.84 18.20
CA LYS A 38 -2.51 -0.61 16.92
C LYS A 38 -3.85 0.09 17.07
N GLU A 39 -4.31 0.69 15.99
CA GLU A 39 -5.67 1.17 15.79
C GLU A 39 -6.18 0.77 14.41
N ILE A 40 -7.49 0.76 14.23
CA ILE A 40 -8.15 0.50 12.96
C ILE A 40 -8.91 1.75 12.54
N VAL A 41 -8.67 2.24 11.33
CA VAL A 41 -9.42 3.33 10.71
C VAL A 41 -10.08 2.78 9.46
N VAL A 42 -11.40 2.58 9.51
CA VAL A 42 -12.16 2.13 8.34
C VAL A 42 -12.73 3.35 7.62
N VAL A 43 -12.41 3.47 6.34
CA VAL A 43 -12.92 4.55 5.49
C VAL A 43 -13.87 3.94 4.46
N ASP A 44 -15.16 4.16 4.67
CA ASP A 44 -16.20 3.78 3.73
C ASP A 44 -16.35 4.85 2.64
N ASP A 45 -16.14 4.46 1.40
CA ASP A 45 -16.19 5.36 0.24
C ASP A 45 -17.59 5.42 -0.39
N CYS A 46 -18.61 5.63 0.46
CA CYS A 46 -20.02 5.70 0.08
C CYS A 46 -20.55 4.36 -0.48
N SER A 47 -20.37 3.29 0.26
CA SER A 47 -20.91 1.96 -0.10
C SER A 47 -22.43 1.96 -0.15
N THR A 48 -22.97 1.13 -1.04
CA THR A 48 -24.40 0.93 -1.25
C THR A 48 -24.88 -0.47 -0.84
N ASP A 49 -23.95 -1.32 -0.43
CA ASP A 49 -24.20 -2.65 0.15
C ASP A 49 -24.17 -2.60 1.69
N GLU A 50 -24.14 -3.77 2.34
CA GLU A 50 -24.13 -3.88 3.80
C GLU A 50 -22.75 -3.58 4.45
N SER A 51 -21.79 -2.98 3.72
CA SER A 51 -20.44 -2.71 4.24
C SER A 51 -20.48 -1.85 5.50
N VAL A 52 -21.31 -0.81 5.54
CA VAL A 52 -21.45 0.08 6.71
C VAL A 52 -21.94 -0.70 7.92
N SER A 53 -22.97 -1.55 7.74
CA SER A 53 -23.49 -2.41 8.81
C SER A 53 -22.42 -3.37 9.36
N VAL A 54 -21.58 -3.94 8.48
CA VAL A 54 -20.45 -4.79 8.87
C VAL A 54 -19.45 -4.04 9.75
N ILE A 55 -19.11 -2.78 9.39
CA ILE A 55 -18.18 -1.93 10.14
C ILE A 55 -18.74 -1.61 11.53
N GLU A 56 -19.99 -1.19 11.59
CA GLU A 56 -20.65 -0.82 12.85
C GLU A 56 -20.77 -2.03 13.80
N ASN A 57 -21.17 -3.20 13.28
CA ASN A 57 -21.23 -4.42 14.03
C ASN A 57 -19.86 -4.85 14.55
N PHE A 58 -18.82 -4.80 13.69
CA PHE A 58 -17.46 -5.13 14.12
C PHE A 58 -17.00 -4.22 15.27
N LYS A 59 -17.25 -2.93 15.19
CA LYS A 59 -16.90 -1.97 16.25
C LYS A 59 -17.65 -2.28 17.55
N ALA A 60 -18.95 -2.58 17.47
CA ALA A 60 -19.77 -2.91 18.63
C ALA A 60 -19.35 -4.24 19.31
N GLU A 61 -18.97 -5.25 18.51
CA GLU A 61 -18.49 -6.55 18.98
C GLU A 61 -17.07 -6.51 19.58
N ASN A 62 -16.29 -5.41 19.34
CA ASN A 62 -14.89 -5.30 19.73
C ASN A 62 -14.59 -3.96 20.45
N PRO A 63 -15.20 -3.70 21.62
CA PRO A 63 -15.07 -2.43 22.34
C PRO A 63 -13.66 -2.17 22.89
N ASP A 64 -12.82 -3.19 22.98
CA ASP A 64 -11.43 -3.15 23.43
C ASP A 64 -10.45 -2.67 22.34
N ILE A 65 -10.92 -2.56 21.09
CA ILE A 65 -10.11 -2.12 19.96
C ILE A 65 -10.45 -0.65 19.61
N ASP A 66 -9.41 0.15 19.40
CA ASP A 66 -9.57 1.53 18.91
C ASP A 66 -9.99 1.50 17.42
N VAL A 67 -11.31 1.56 17.17
CA VAL A 67 -11.89 1.56 15.82
C VAL A 67 -12.49 2.93 15.51
N LYS A 68 -11.93 3.62 14.54
CA LYS A 68 -12.43 4.88 13.98
C LYS A 68 -13.13 4.62 12.65
N ILE A 69 -14.27 5.25 12.42
CA ILE A 69 -15.06 5.12 11.19
C ILE A 69 -15.13 6.47 10.50
N VAL A 70 -14.76 6.50 9.22
CA VAL A 70 -14.88 7.66 8.35
C VAL A 70 -15.81 7.28 7.19
N GLN A 71 -16.89 8.04 6.99
CA GLN A 71 -17.82 7.82 5.88
C GLN A 71 -17.74 8.98 4.90
N ASN A 72 -17.39 8.71 3.66
CA ASN A 72 -17.40 9.70 2.58
C ASN A 72 -18.85 9.94 2.11
N LYS A 73 -19.19 11.19 1.83
CA LYS A 73 -20.53 11.57 1.36
C LYS A 73 -20.80 11.15 -0.08
N GLN A 74 -19.78 10.82 -0.83
CA GLN A 74 -19.81 10.33 -2.21
C GLN A 74 -18.56 9.49 -2.46
N ASN A 75 -18.59 8.63 -3.50
CA ASN A 75 -17.41 7.89 -3.89
C ASN A 75 -16.33 8.85 -4.43
N VAL A 76 -15.23 8.97 -3.72
CA VAL A 76 -14.10 9.86 -4.01
C VAL A 76 -12.84 9.09 -4.46
N GLY A 77 -12.88 7.77 -4.44
CA GLY A 77 -11.81 6.87 -4.85
C GLY A 77 -10.78 6.60 -3.75
N GLN A 78 -10.03 5.51 -3.93
CA GLN A 78 -9.13 4.94 -2.93
C GLN A 78 -8.11 5.94 -2.37
N LEU A 79 -7.47 6.76 -3.25
CA LEU A 79 -6.47 7.72 -2.80
C LEU A 79 -7.06 8.76 -1.84
N THR A 80 -8.22 9.32 -2.18
CA THR A 80 -8.88 10.32 -1.33
C THR A 80 -9.37 9.69 -0.04
N SER A 81 -9.93 8.49 -0.11
CA SER A 81 -10.36 7.71 1.06
C SER A 81 -9.19 7.41 1.99
N PHE A 82 -8.05 6.95 1.46
CA PHE A 82 -6.83 6.78 2.25
C PHE A 82 -6.40 8.08 2.94
N LEU A 83 -6.34 9.21 2.22
CA LEU A 83 -5.97 10.50 2.80
C LEU A 83 -6.96 10.97 3.87
N ASN A 84 -8.25 10.67 3.73
CA ASN A 84 -9.24 10.94 4.77
C ASN A 84 -8.99 10.09 6.01
N GLY A 85 -8.56 8.83 5.84
CA GLY A 85 -8.09 7.99 6.93
C GLY A 85 -6.86 8.57 7.63
N VAL A 86 -5.83 8.97 6.87
CA VAL A 86 -4.59 9.57 7.42
C VAL A 86 -4.87 10.76 8.34
N LYS A 87 -5.88 11.59 8.04
CA LYS A 87 -6.24 12.78 8.85
C LYS A 87 -6.68 12.43 10.27
N VAL A 88 -7.18 11.24 10.50
CA VAL A 88 -7.73 10.80 11.79
C VAL A 88 -6.89 9.76 12.50
N THR A 89 -5.75 9.35 11.90
CA THR A 89 -4.81 8.39 12.51
C THR A 89 -3.89 9.04 13.53
N ASP A 90 -3.55 8.27 14.57
CA ASP A 90 -2.62 8.67 15.63
C ASP A 90 -1.29 7.90 15.56
N GLY A 91 -1.18 6.87 14.73
CA GLY A 91 0.02 6.03 14.62
C GLY A 91 1.18 6.71 13.91
N GLU A 92 2.41 6.36 14.26
CA GLU A 92 3.64 6.77 13.57
C GLU A 92 3.80 6.06 12.22
N PHE A 93 3.12 4.93 12.07
CA PHE A 93 3.09 4.12 10.85
C PHE A 93 1.65 3.88 10.41
N VAL A 94 1.44 3.85 9.09
CA VAL A 94 0.12 3.63 8.50
C VAL A 94 0.18 2.56 7.43
N THR A 95 -0.93 1.82 7.26
CA THR A 95 -1.13 0.90 6.14
C THR A 95 -2.10 1.49 5.13
N LEU A 96 -2.05 1.03 3.88
CA LEU A 96 -3.14 1.15 2.91
C LEU A 96 -3.67 -0.27 2.68
N THR A 97 -4.74 -0.64 3.38
CA THR A 97 -5.34 -1.98 3.33
C THR A 97 -6.63 -1.95 2.54
N ASP A 98 -6.78 -2.85 1.59
CA ASP A 98 -8.03 -3.04 0.85
C ASP A 98 -8.98 -3.93 1.67
N GLY A 99 -10.26 -3.55 1.75
CA GLY A 99 -11.26 -4.23 2.62
C GLY A 99 -11.62 -5.66 2.19
N ASP A 100 -11.01 -6.18 1.14
CA ASP A 100 -11.17 -7.55 0.62
C ASP A 100 -9.92 -8.44 0.83
N ASP A 101 -8.81 -7.87 1.32
CA ASP A 101 -7.57 -8.60 1.59
C ASP A 101 -7.49 -9.06 3.05
N VAL A 102 -6.57 -9.99 3.34
CA VAL A 102 -6.36 -10.56 4.67
C VAL A 102 -4.89 -10.44 5.05
N LEU A 103 -4.61 -9.89 6.23
CA LEU A 103 -3.24 -9.74 6.75
C LEU A 103 -2.89 -10.91 7.65
N PHE A 104 -1.65 -11.42 7.56
CA PHE A 104 -1.18 -12.45 8.48
C PHE A 104 -0.80 -11.86 9.82
N SER A 105 -0.87 -12.66 10.88
CA SER A 105 -0.70 -12.20 12.27
C SER A 105 0.59 -11.44 12.54
N GLU A 106 1.67 -11.77 11.83
CA GLU A 106 3.00 -11.14 11.96
C GLU A 106 3.23 -9.94 11.03
N PHE A 107 2.22 -9.52 10.26
CA PHE A 107 2.37 -8.42 9.31
C PHE A 107 2.91 -7.14 9.99
N ALA A 108 2.24 -6.67 11.03
CA ALA A 108 2.63 -5.45 11.71
C ALA A 108 4.01 -5.58 12.38
N SER A 109 4.26 -6.68 13.08
CA SER A 109 5.53 -6.94 13.79
C SER A 109 6.72 -6.90 12.84
N ALA A 110 6.62 -7.57 11.69
CA ALA A 110 7.68 -7.63 10.68
C ALA A 110 7.96 -6.26 10.07
N HIS A 111 6.91 -5.52 9.71
CA HIS A 111 7.04 -4.19 9.13
C HIS A 111 7.64 -3.18 10.12
N ILE A 112 7.14 -3.14 11.36
CA ILE A 112 7.65 -2.24 12.40
C ILE A 112 9.11 -2.57 12.71
N LYS A 113 9.47 -3.86 12.87
CA LYS A 113 10.86 -4.28 13.05
C LYS A 113 11.76 -3.76 11.92
N THR A 114 11.30 -3.88 10.66
CA THR A 114 12.04 -3.38 9.49
C THR A 114 12.21 -1.87 9.53
N HIS A 115 11.15 -1.11 9.84
CA HIS A 115 11.22 0.35 9.96
C HIS A 115 12.11 0.84 11.10
N LEU A 116 12.18 0.12 12.21
CA LEU A 116 13.06 0.46 13.33
C LEU A 116 14.54 0.19 13.03
N ASN A 117 14.82 -0.79 12.17
CA ASN A 117 16.17 -1.15 11.76
C ASN A 117 16.65 -0.42 10.48
N THR A 118 15.78 0.37 9.85
CA THR A 118 16.08 1.10 8.61
C THR A 118 15.54 2.52 8.66
N THR A 119 16.03 3.36 7.75
CA THR A 119 15.50 4.73 7.59
C THR A 119 14.53 4.88 6.42
N VAL A 120 14.03 3.75 5.88
CA VAL A 120 13.14 3.78 4.71
C VAL A 120 11.79 4.42 5.01
N ALA A 121 11.20 5.04 3.99
CA ALA A 121 9.87 5.65 4.07
C ALA A 121 8.74 4.63 3.95
N LEU A 122 9.00 3.52 3.25
CA LEU A 122 8.03 2.50 2.88
C LEU A 122 8.65 1.11 3.04
N THR A 123 7.89 0.19 3.61
CA THR A 123 8.17 -1.25 3.55
C THR A 123 7.02 -1.96 2.82
N SER A 124 7.33 -3.00 2.06
CA SER A 124 6.33 -3.82 1.36
C SER A 124 6.70 -5.29 1.52
N ALA A 125 5.71 -6.13 1.78
CA ALA A 125 5.89 -7.58 1.91
C ALA A 125 5.44 -8.32 0.65
N ARG A 126 5.73 -9.62 0.57
CA ARG A 126 5.19 -10.50 -0.47
C ARG A 126 3.74 -10.85 -0.16
N GLN A 127 3.04 -11.37 -1.18
CA GLN A 127 1.66 -11.80 -1.10
C GLN A 127 1.51 -13.27 -1.44
N ILE A 128 0.43 -13.87 -0.97
CA ILE A 128 -0.20 -15.01 -1.62
C ILE A 128 -1.45 -14.54 -2.34
N GLU A 129 -1.95 -15.32 -3.30
CA GLU A 129 -3.23 -15.05 -3.98
C GLU A 129 -4.27 -16.07 -3.54
N ILE A 130 -5.44 -15.58 -3.11
CA ILE A 130 -6.60 -16.38 -2.75
C ILE A 130 -7.79 -16.02 -3.65
N ASP A 131 -8.73 -16.95 -3.83
CA ASP A 131 -10.00 -16.67 -4.52
C ASP A 131 -11.07 -16.13 -3.57
N GLU A 132 -12.30 -16.04 -4.10
CA GLU A 132 -13.47 -15.57 -3.36
C GLU A 132 -13.75 -16.41 -2.12
N ASP A 133 -13.47 -17.71 -2.17
CA ASP A 133 -13.70 -18.67 -1.08
C ASP A 133 -12.53 -18.81 -0.11
N GLY A 134 -11.43 -18.07 -0.36
CA GLY A 134 -10.20 -18.13 0.43
C GLY A 134 -9.28 -19.30 0.07
N THR A 135 -9.49 -19.97 -1.06
CA THR A 135 -8.60 -21.02 -1.54
C THR A 135 -7.32 -20.40 -2.11
N VAL A 136 -6.16 -20.92 -1.72
CA VAL A 136 -4.86 -20.44 -2.21
C VAL A 136 -4.63 -20.91 -3.63
N HIS A 137 -4.43 -19.98 -4.56
CA HIS A 137 -4.20 -20.29 -5.98
C HIS A 137 -2.76 -20.08 -6.42
N SER A 138 -2.02 -19.19 -5.80
CA SER A 138 -0.64 -18.94 -6.17
C SER A 138 0.15 -18.34 -5.01
N LEU A 139 1.37 -18.85 -4.88
CA LEU A 139 2.42 -18.26 -4.04
C LEU A 139 3.36 -17.38 -4.86
N LYS A 140 3.18 -17.37 -6.19
CA LYS A 140 3.97 -16.55 -7.11
C LYS A 140 3.26 -15.22 -7.34
N SER A 141 3.70 -14.18 -6.67
CA SER A 141 3.70 -12.89 -7.36
C SER A 141 4.71 -13.01 -8.52
N SER A 142 4.43 -12.41 -9.67
CA SER A 142 5.28 -12.44 -10.86
C SER A 142 6.74 -12.05 -10.62
N ASP A 143 7.08 -11.58 -9.44
CA ASP A 143 8.35 -11.02 -9.04
C ASP A 143 9.02 -11.72 -7.83
N CYS A 144 8.51 -12.88 -7.40
CA CYS A 144 9.12 -13.64 -6.30
C CYS A 144 9.75 -14.95 -6.80
N PRO A 145 11.08 -14.97 -7.13
CA PRO A 145 11.74 -16.16 -7.64
C PRO A 145 12.05 -17.23 -6.58
N PHE A 146 11.79 -16.98 -5.29
CA PHE A 146 12.33 -17.79 -4.20
C PHE A 146 11.35 -18.71 -3.47
N LEU A 147 10.05 -18.64 -3.72
CA LEU A 147 9.11 -19.58 -3.11
C LEU A 147 8.71 -20.68 -4.11
N SER A 148 9.53 -21.73 -4.17
CA SER A 148 9.15 -23.01 -4.81
C SER A 148 8.33 -23.89 -3.86
N LEU A 149 7.22 -23.37 -3.35
CA LEU A 149 6.27 -24.16 -2.57
C LEU A 149 5.18 -24.74 -3.47
N GLU A 150 5.52 -25.10 -4.70
CA GLU A 150 4.63 -25.46 -5.80
C GLU A 150 3.65 -26.63 -5.47
N ASN A 151 3.87 -27.40 -4.42
CA ASN A 151 3.08 -28.59 -4.11
C ASN A 151 2.44 -28.57 -2.71
N PHE A 152 2.58 -27.49 -1.93
CA PHE A 152 2.16 -27.53 -0.52
C PHE A 152 0.73 -27.06 -0.29
N PHE A 153 0.13 -26.27 -1.20
CA PHE A 153 -1.12 -25.56 -0.93
C PHE A 153 -2.27 -25.85 -1.92
N GLU A 154 -2.14 -26.84 -2.80
CA GLU A 154 -3.29 -27.26 -3.60
C GLU A 154 -4.42 -27.72 -2.66
N ASN A 155 -5.57 -27.03 -2.70
CA ASN A 155 -6.79 -27.32 -1.92
C ASN A 155 -6.75 -26.95 -0.42
N VAL A 156 -5.85 -26.12 0.06
CA VAL A 156 -5.88 -25.63 1.43
C VAL A 156 -6.68 -24.33 1.51
N LYS A 157 -7.76 -24.32 2.32
CA LYS A 157 -8.48 -23.08 2.64
C LYS A 157 -7.62 -22.20 3.54
N PHE A 158 -7.50 -20.94 3.17
CA PHE A 158 -6.78 -19.97 3.96
C PHE A 158 -7.44 -19.77 5.33
N SER A 159 -6.62 -19.73 6.38
CA SER A 159 -6.99 -19.23 7.70
C SER A 159 -5.94 -18.21 8.14
N PRO A 160 -6.33 -17.07 8.72
CA PRO A 160 -5.38 -16.08 9.25
C PRO A 160 -4.36 -16.67 10.21
N ASN A 161 -4.75 -17.71 10.95
CA ASN A 161 -3.90 -18.43 11.91
C ASN A 161 -3.03 -19.52 11.29
N MET A 162 -3.19 -19.82 10.00
CA MET A 162 -2.46 -20.91 9.32
C MET A 162 -0.94 -20.68 9.32
N PHE A 163 -0.50 -19.44 9.39
CA PHE A 163 0.91 -19.06 9.42
C PHE A 163 1.38 -18.52 10.78
N SER A 164 0.54 -18.53 11.81
CA SER A 164 0.87 -17.98 13.13
C SER A 164 1.84 -18.84 13.95
N THR A 165 1.94 -20.14 13.65
CA THR A 165 2.70 -21.09 14.48
C THR A 165 4.06 -21.44 13.93
N ASP A 166 4.31 -21.30 12.63
CA ASP A 166 5.56 -21.76 12.00
C ASP A 166 6.51 -20.63 11.58
N PHE A 167 6.01 -19.40 11.54
CA PHE A 167 6.86 -18.21 11.41
C PHE A 167 7.22 -17.67 12.81
N GLU A 168 7.95 -18.47 13.61
CA GLU A 168 8.80 -17.85 14.60
C GLU A 168 9.54 -16.70 13.91
N THR A 169 9.69 -15.58 14.60
CA THR A 169 10.38 -14.35 14.18
C THR A 169 11.82 -14.58 13.72
N LYS A 170 12.04 -15.59 12.88
CA LYS A 170 13.27 -15.81 12.14
C LYS A 170 13.42 -14.62 11.21
N ASP A 171 14.58 -14.05 11.20
CA ASP A 171 14.91 -12.85 10.44
C ASP A 171 14.51 -13.02 8.98
N PHE A 172 13.44 -12.35 8.58
CA PHE A 172 13.04 -12.27 7.18
C PHE A 172 14.16 -11.56 6.42
N GLU A 173 14.48 -12.04 5.23
CA GLU A 173 15.37 -11.30 4.36
C GLU A 173 14.73 -9.97 3.99
N VAL A 174 15.47 -8.88 4.24
CA VAL A 174 15.04 -7.52 3.95
C VAL A 174 15.93 -6.89 2.91
N LYS A 175 15.39 -6.60 1.74
CA LYS A 175 16.10 -5.91 0.65
C LYS A 175 15.76 -4.43 0.66
N VAL A 176 16.75 -3.60 1.00
CA VAL A 176 16.60 -2.12 0.91
C VAL A 176 16.79 -1.68 -0.55
N LEU A 177 15.80 -0.95 -1.05
CA LEU A 177 15.81 -0.31 -2.36
C LEU A 177 16.15 1.18 -2.17
N ASP A 178 17.42 1.52 -2.37
CA ASP A 178 17.88 2.91 -2.31
C ASP A 178 17.32 3.70 -3.51
N SER A 179 16.60 4.77 -3.24
CA SER A 179 16.00 5.65 -4.26
C SER A 179 17.03 6.39 -5.15
N LYS A 180 18.33 6.27 -4.84
CA LYS A 180 19.41 6.73 -5.73
C LYS A 180 19.75 5.71 -6.83
N LYS A 181 19.48 4.41 -6.57
CA LYS A 181 19.79 3.30 -7.48
C LYS A 181 18.56 2.75 -8.18
N TYR A 182 17.40 2.75 -7.48
CA TYR A 182 16.15 2.22 -8.00
C TYR A 182 15.19 3.37 -8.33
N SER A 183 14.65 3.36 -9.54
CA SER A 183 13.72 4.41 -9.99
C SER A 183 12.38 4.30 -9.25
N PHE A 184 11.88 5.39 -8.72
CA PHE A 184 10.54 5.48 -8.13
C PHE A 184 9.42 5.21 -9.15
N ALA A 185 9.69 5.34 -10.43
CA ALA A 185 8.73 5.12 -11.50
C ALA A 185 8.64 3.67 -11.95
N THR A 186 9.54 2.81 -11.48
CA THR A 186 9.50 1.36 -11.72
C THR A 186 8.78 0.71 -10.54
N TRP A 187 7.86 -0.22 -10.84
CA TRP A 187 7.14 -0.94 -9.80
C TRP A 187 8.03 -2.03 -9.20
N HIS A 188 8.23 -2.01 -7.90
CA HIS A 188 9.07 -2.94 -7.16
C HIS A 188 8.32 -3.65 -6.02
N TRP A 189 7.12 -3.22 -5.72
CA TRP A 189 6.35 -3.60 -4.52
C TRP A 189 5.19 -4.53 -4.90
N SER A 190 4.61 -5.16 -3.90
CA SER A 190 3.29 -5.79 -4.02
C SER A 190 2.17 -4.73 -3.92
N PRO A 191 0.90 -5.06 -4.23
CA PRO A 191 -0.22 -4.11 -4.15
C PRO A 191 -0.48 -3.52 -2.76
N SER A 192 -1.48 -2.65 -2.67
CA SER A 192 -1.86 -1.79 -1.53
C SER A 192 -1.64 -2.40 -0.15
N SER A 193 -2.26 -3.55 0.11
CA SER A 193 -2.26 -4.19 1.43
C SER A 193 -0.92 -4.76 1.87
N SER A 194 0.09 -4.72 0.98
CA SER A 194 1.45 -5.19 1.28
C SER A 194 2.26 -4.26 2.15
N ALA A 195 1.82 -3.00 2.34
CA ALA A 195 2.74 -1.94 2.71
C ALA A 195 2.44 -1.26 4.05
N VAL A 196 3.53 -0.87 4.70
CA VAL A 196 3.52 0.05 5.84
C VAL A 196 4.38 1.26 5.50
N ILE A 197 3.87 2.45 5.80
CA ILE A 197 4.43 3.74 5.43
C ILE A 197 4.65 4.56 6.70
N ARG A 198 5.74 5.31 6.80
CA ARG A 198 5.87 6.30 7.87
C ARG A 198 4.80 7.37 7.71
N LYS A 199 4.02 7.64 8.77
CA LYS A 199 2.95 8.66 8.73
C LYS A 199 3.47 10.01 8.27
N SER A 200 4.67 10.40 8.69
CA SER A 200 5.32 11.64 8.25
C SER A 200 5.42 11.78 6.73
N VAL A 201 5.49 10.68 5.99
CA VAL A 201 5.45 10.68 4.52
C VAL A 201 4.04 10.96 4.02
N CYS A 202 3.03 10.36 4.66
CA CYS A 202 1.62 10.57 4.29
C CYS A 202 1.17 12.01 4.60
N ASP A 203 1.73 12.65 5.63
CA ASP A 203 1.43 14.04 5.99
C ASP A 203 1.76 15.02 4.85
N TYR A 204 2.80 14.74 4.03
CA TYR A 204 3.03 15.52 2.79
C TYR A 204 1.89 15.35 1.80
N LEU A 205 1.38 14.13 1.66
CA LEU A 205 0.31 13.81 0.69
C LEU A 205 -1.00 14.50 1.06
N LEU A 206 -1.22 14.90 2.31
CA LEU A 206 -2.38 15.69 2.73
C LEU A 206 -2.42 17.09 2.07
N GLN A 207 -1.31 17.57 1.52
CA GLN A 207 -1.24 18.83 0.78
C GLN A 207 -1.65 18.70 -0.70
N ILE A 208 -2.02 17.51 -1.16
CA ILE A 208 -2.47 17.28 -2.53
C ILE A 208 -3.81 17.99 -2.74
N LYS A 209 -3.85 18.80 -3.79
CA LYS A 209 -5.08 19.45 -4.24
C LYS A 209 -5.85 18.52 -5.17
N ASN A 210 -7.16 18.36 -4.92
CA ASN A 210 -8.08 17.57 -5.73
C ASN A 210 -7.57 16.11 -5.97
N PRO A 211 -7.30 15.34 -4.90
CA PRO A 211 -6.77 13.97 -5.04
C PRO A 211 -7.74 13.06 -5.83
N GLU A 212 -9.04 13.35 -5.81
CA GLU A 212 -10.08 12.63 -6.57
C GLU A 212 -9.91 12.74 -8.10
N LYS A 213 -9.12 13.72 -8.56
CA LYS A 213 -8.81 13.89 -10.00
C LYS A 213 -7.61 13.07 -10.45
N ILE A 214 -6.88 12.46 -9.52
CA ILE A 214 -5.71 11.66 -9.84
C ILE A 214 -6.17 10.31 -10.38
N LYS A 215 -6.04 10.09 -11.70
CA LYS A 215 -6.49 8.89 -12.43
C LYS A 215 -5.44 7.77 -12.45
N ILE A 216 -4.84 7.49 -11.30
CA ILE A 216 -3.90 6.38 -11.09
C ILE A 216 -4.26 5.63 -9.82
N THR A 217 -3.82 4.37 -9.70
CA THR A 217 -4.04 3.61 -8.47
C THR A 217 -3.34 4.27 -7.29
N ALA A 218 -3.99 4.26 -6.13
CA ALA A 218 -3.50 4.93 -4.94
C ALA A 218 -2.13 4.41 -4.51
N ASP A 219 -1.98 3.08 -4.49
CA ASP A 219 -0.74 2.39 -4.16
C ASP A 219 0.42 2.86 -5.04
N LYS A 220 0.22 2.89 -6.35
CA LYS A 220 1.23 3.31 -7.31
C LYS A 220 1.71 4.75 -7.07
N PHE A 221 0.79 5.66 -6.74
CA PHE A 221 1.16 7.03 -6.42
C PHE A 221 1.88 7.14 -5.09
N ILE A 222 1.29 6.58 -4.04
CA ILE A 222 1.79 6.67 -2.66
C ILE A 222 3.17 6.02 -2.54
N PHE A 223 3.33 4.79 -3.07
CA PHE A 223 4.58 4.05 -2.95
C PHE A 223 5.71 4.67 -3.77
N SER A 224 5.41 5.14 -4.99
CA SER A 224 6.37 5.87 -5.81
C SER A 224 6.84 7.15 -5.13
N PHE A 225 5.93 7.90 -4.53
CA PHE A 225 6.27 9.11 -3.79
C PHE A 225 7.10 8.79 -2.53
N ALA A 226 6.66 7.84 -1.72
CA ALA A 226 7.38 7.42 -0.52
C ALA A 226 8.81 6.96 -0.84
N HIS A 227 8.97 6.13 -1.88
CA HIS A 227 10.29 5.68 -2.34
C HIS A 227 11.16 6.83 -2.81
N LEU A 228 10.61 7.78 -3.56
CA LEU A 228 11.34 8.96 -4.05
C LEU A 228 11.98 9.75 -2.92
N ILE A 229 11.22 10.01 -1.85
CA ILE A 229 11.67 10.87 -0.75
C ILE A 229 12.48 10.16 0.33
N GLY A 230 12.25 8.83 0.54
CA GLY A 230 12.86 8.13 1.67
C GLY A 230 13.29 6.69 1.40
N SER A 231 13.37 6.26 0.13
CA SER A 231 13.68 4.85 -0.21
C SER A 231 12.61 3.87 0.29
N SER A 232 12.77 2.59 -0.02
CA SER A 232 11.86 1.54 0.44
C SER A 232 12.60 0.26 0.78
N ALA A 233 11.93 -0.68 1.45
CA ALA A 233 12.44 -2.02 1.66
C ALA A 233 11.39 -3.07 1.30
N ILE A 234 11.85 -4.20 0.80
CA ILE A 234 11.04 -5.39 0.55
C ILE A 234 11.34 -6.39 1.65
N ILE A 235 10.29 -6.85 2.32
CA ILE A 235 10.35 -7.98 3.25
C ILE A 235 10.04 -9.22 2.42
N ASP A 236 11.01 -10.12 2.30
CA ASP A 236 10.88 -11.32 1.46
C ASP A 236 10.14 -12.45 2.20
N ALA A 237 8.92 -12.13 2.64
CA ALA A 237 8.00 -13.05 3.28
C ALA A 237 6.56 -12.73 2.86
N PRO A 238 5.70 -13.75 2.67
CA PRO A 238 4.29 -13.54 2.42
C PRO A 238 3.62 -13.13 3.74
N LEU A 239 3.24 -11.87 3.85
CA LEU A 239 2.61 -11.34 5.06
C LEU A 239 1.15 -10.94 4.87
N TYR A 240 0.59 -11.16 3.67
CA TYR A 240 -0.84 -10.97 3.42
C TYR A 240 -1.33 -11.82 2.26
N ALA A 241 -2.64 -12.04 2.22
CA ALA A 241 -3.35 -12.69 1.15
C ALA A 241 -4.11 -11.65 0.30
N TYR A 242 -3.77 -11.56 -0.98
CA TYR A 242 -4.49 -10.77 -1.97
C TYR A 242 -5.67 -11.56 -2.50
N ARG A 243 -6.88 -11.06 -2.29
CA ARG A 243 -8.10 -11.75 -2.73
C ARG A 243 -8.43 -11.37 -4.16
N ARG A 244 -8.66 -12.40 -4.99
CA ARG A 244 -9.15 -12.24 -6.37
C ARG A 244 -10.62 -12.60 -6.47
N HIS A 245 -11.40 -11.64 -6.94
CA HIS A 245 -12.83 -11.81 -7.21
C HIS A 245 -13.25 -10.98 -8.43
N GLY A 246 -14.50 -11.20 -8.88
CA GLY A 246 -15.02 -10.56 -10.10
C GLY A 246 -15.01 -9.04 -10.14
N GLU A 247 -14.81 -8.35 -9.02
CA GLU A 247 -14.85 -6.89 -8.89
C GLU A 247 -13.49 -6.23 -8.67
N ASN A 248 -12.39 -6.99 -8.65
CA ASN A 248 -11.06 -6.40 -8.53
C ASN A 248 -10.73 -5.50 -9.72
N TYR A 249 -10.01 -4.42 -9.47
CA TYR A 249 -9.52 -3.53 -10.53
C TYR A 249 -8.61 -4.26 -11.54
N SER A 250 -7.90 -5.30 -11.11
CA SER A 250 -6.96 -6.10 -11.92
C SER A 250 -7.60 -7.30 -12.64
N LYS A 251 -8.90 -7.26 -12.97
CA LYS A 251 -9.65 -8.35 -13.66
C LYS A 251 -8.95 -8.96 -14.89
N ALA A 252 -8.05 -8.21 -15.51
CA ALA A 252 -7.44 -8.60 -16.80
C ALA A 252 -6.19 -9.47 -16.67
N ILE A 253 -5.70 -9.77 -15.47
CA ILE A 253 -4.49 -10.59 -15.27
C ILE A 253 -4.94 -12.00 -14.90
N PRO A 254 -4.71 -13.03 -15.78
CA PRO A 254 -5.03 -14.41 -15.42
C PRO A 254 -4.26 -14.86 -14.19
N MET A 255 -4.89 -15.66 -13.31
CA MET A 255 -4.29 -16.21 -12.09
C MET A 255 -3.06 -17.09 -12.35
N THR A 256 -2.94 -17.64 -13.54
CA THR A 256 -1.77 -18.42 -13.95
C THR A 256 -0.79 -17.52 -14.68
N GLY A 257 0.41 -17.36 -14.14
CA GLY A 257 1.52 -16.54 -14.69
C GLY A 257 1.98 -16.96 -16.08
N SER A 258 1.07 -17.03 -17.05
CA SER A 258 1.42 -17.25 -18.44
C SER A 258 1.94 -15.93 -19.02
N GLU A 259 3.23 -15.88 -19.31
CA GLU A 259 3.93 -14.80 -20.04
C GLU A 259 3.27 -14.41 -21.38
N LYS A 260 2.30 -15.19 -21.86
CA LYS A 260 1.63 -14.98 -23.16
C LYS A 260 0.64 -13.80 -23.18
N TYR A 261 0.28 -13.20 -22.06
CA TYR A 261 -0.72 -12.11 -22.04
C TYR A 261 -0.14 -10.69 -22.02
N HIS A 262 1.18 -10.50 -22.08
CA HIS A 262 1.77 -9.19 -22.37
C HIS A 262 1.61 -8.80 -23.83
N LYS A 263 0.37 -8.63 -24.30
CA LYS A 263 0.08 -8.05 -25.60
C LYS A 263 0.51 -6.58 -25.64
N LYS A 264 0.86 -6.07 -26.84
CA LYS A 264 1.29 -4.69 -27.12
C LYS A 264 0.42 -3.57 -26.48
N SER A 265 -0.84 -3.85 -26.16
CA SER A 265 -1.75 -2.92 -25.45
C SER A 265 -1.33 -2.67 -24.00
N THR A 266 -0.81 -3.66 -23.30
CA THR A 266 -0.33 -3.55 -21.91
C THR A 266 0.92 -2.68 -21.82
N GLN A 267 1.84 -2.80 -22.78
CA GLN A 267 3.07 -2.00 -22.81
C GLN A 267 2.77 -0.50 -23.01
N LYS A 268 1.82 -0.16 -23.89
CA LYS A 268 1.40 1.24 -24.14
C LYS A 268 0.72 1.84 -22.88
N ASN A 269 -0.12 1.08 -22.22
CA ASN A 269 -0.77 1.51 -20.98
C ASN A 269 0.24 1.62 -19.82
N TYR A 270 1.20 0.72 -19.72
CA TYR A 270 2.28 0.78 -18.74
C TYR A 270 3.13 2.06 -18.90
N ILE A 271 3.55 2.39 -20.12
CA ILE A 271 4.29 3.62 -20.42
C ILE A 271 3.46 4.86 -20.07
N ARG A 272 2.18 4.89 -20.49
CA ARG A 272 1.27 5.99 -20.18
C ARG A 272 1.08 6.20 -18.67
N ASN A 273 0.88 5.12 -17.91
CA ASN A 273 0.72 5.18 -16.47
C ASN A 273 1.99 5.64 -15.76
N ASN A 274 3.16 5.17 -16.20
CA ASN A 274 4.44 5.62 -15.65
C ASN A 274 4.71 7.10 -15.93
N LEU A 275 4.30 7.58 -17.10
CA LEU A 275 4.39 9.00 -17.42
C LEU A 275 3.45 9.83 -16.54
N LEU A 276 2.21 9.38 -16.37
CA LEU A 276 1.24 10.07 -15.53
C LEU A 276 1.73 10.20 -14.08
N ILE A 277 2.27 9.13 -13.49
CA ILE A 277 2.86 9.17 -12.15
C ILE A 277 3.97 10.21 -12.02
N ARG A 278 4.93 10.21 -12.93
CA ARG A 278 6.02 11.18 -12.92
C ARG A 278 5.49 12.60 -12.98
N THR A 279 4.52 12.84 -13.86
CA THR A 279 3.90 14.16 -14.03
C THR A 279 3.17 14.62 -12.77
N VAL A 280 2.38 13.72 -12.15
CA VAL A 280 1.64 14.03 -10.93
C VAL A 280 2.59 14.30 -9.77
N ILE A 281 3.61 13.48 -9.57
CA ILE A 281 4.62 13.68 -8.51
C ILE A 281 5.41 14.96 -8.76
N TRP A 282 5.83 15.23 -10.01
CA TRP A 282 6.55 16.46 -10.35
C TRP A 282 5.72 17.70 -10.04
N ARG A 283 4.44 17.72 -10.47
CA ARG A 283 3.52 18.80 -10.18
C ARG A 283 3.36 19.01 -8.68
N PHE A 284 3.11 17.94 -7.94
CA PHE A 284 2.95 17.98 -6.50
C PHE A 284 4.17 18.57 -5.79
N VAL A 285 5.39 18.14 -6.14
CA VAL A 285 6.64 18.62 -5.54
C VAL A 285 6.89 20.09 -5.91
N THR A 286 6.61 20.52 -7.15
CA THR A 286 6.83 21.90 -7.59
C THR A 286 5.79 22.87 -7.03
N GLU A 287 4.52 22.48 -6.95
CA GLU A 287 3.45 23.29 -6.35
C GLU A 287 3.64 23.48 -4.84
N ASN A 288 4.32 22.55 -4.17
CA ASN A 288 4.59 22.59 -2.73
C ASN A 288 6.08 22.89 -2.42
N LYS A 289 6.77 23.67 -3.27
CA LYS A 289 8.20 24.00 -3.12
C LYS A 289 8.57 24.47 -1.72
N ALA A 290 7.76 25.34 -1.10
CA ALA A 290 8.04 25.87 0.23
C ALA A 290 8.14 24.76 1.27
N LEU A 291 7.16 23.85 1.30
CA LEU A 291 7.11 22.67 2.18
C LEU A 291 8.35 21.78 2.01
N PHE A 292 8.70 21.46 0.76
CA PHE A 292 9.86 20.60 0.48
C PHE A 292 11.19 21.28 0.80
N THR A 293 11.27 22.61 0.62
CA THR A 293 12.48 23.38 0.97
C THR A 293 12.67 23.51 2.47
N GLU A 294 11.59 23.71 3.22
CA GLU A 294 11.61 23.74 4.68
C GLU A 294 12.10 22.40 5.25
N GLN A 295 11.54 21.29 4.77
CA GLN A 295 11.80 19.97 5.31
C GLN A 295 13.14 19.36 4.88
N PHE A 296 13.53 19.54 3.62
CA PHE A 296 14.73 18.92 3.04
C PHE A 296 15.86 19.91 2.76
N ASN A 297 15.71 21.16 3.15
CA ASN A 297 16.49 22.33 2.71
C ASN A 297 16.49 22.52 1.17
N HIS A 298 17.05 23.62 0.70
CA HIS A 298 17.08 23.92 -0.74
C HIS A 298 17.83 22.85 -1.55
N GLY A 299 18.96 22.36 -1.06
CA GLY A 299 19.74 21.31 -1.73
C GLY A 299 19.02 19.97 -1.78
N GLY A 300 18.24 19.62 -0.74
CA GLY A 300 17.39 18.45 -0.72
C GLY A 300 16.23 18.52 -1.72
N TYR A 301 15.54 19.65 -1.78
CA TYR A 301 14.52 19.93 -2.78
C TYR A 301 15.04 19.76 -4.21
N ILE A 302 16.19 20.37 -4.53
CA ILE A 302 16.81 20.22 -5.86
C ILE A 302 17.18 18.77 -6.16
N ARG A 303 17.68 18.01 -5.18
CA ARG A 303 17.94 16.56 -5.37
C ARG A 303 16.67 15.77 -5.72
N ILE A 304 15.55 16.07 -5.05
CA ILE A 304 14.25 15.43 -5.36
C ILE A 304 13.82 15.78 -6.80
N LEU A 305 13.87 17.06 -7.17
CA LEU A 305 13.54 17.49 -8.55
C LEU A 305 14.42 16.80 -9.60
N ASN A 306 15.73 16.74 -9.37
CA ASN A 306 16.64 16.07 -10.30
C ASN A 306 16.29 14.58 -10.45
N LYS A 307 15.99 13.84 -9.38
CA LYS A 307 15.53 12.46 -9.49
C LYS A 307 14.28 12.33 -10.36
N ILE A 308 13.33 13.25 -10.24
CA ILE A 308 12.12 13.25 -11.06
C ILE A 308 12.47 13.54 -12.52
N ILE A 309 13.24 14.59 -12.78
CA ILE A 309 13.63 15.01 -14.14
C ILE A 309 14.43 13.90 -14.85
N PHE A 310 15.43 13.32 -14.20
CA PHE A 310 16.22 12.22 -14.77
C PHE A 310 15.45 10.90 -14.93
N SER A 311 14.29 10.77 -14.30
CA SER A 311 13.41 9.62 -14.55
C SER A 311 12.65 9.71 -15.86
N PHE A 312 12.58 10.89 -16.51
CA PHE A 312 11.94 11.07 -17.81
C PHE A 312 12.93 10.76 -18.94
N ASP A 313 12.48 10.00 -19.93
CA ASP A 313 13.16 9.92 -21.20
C ASP A 313 12.87 11.16 -22.08
N LEU A 314 13.64 11.35 -23.16
CA LEU A 314 13.49 12.52 -24.03
C LEU A 314 12.12 12.66 -24.70
N SER A 315 11.43 11.53 -24.98
CA SER A 315 10.08 11.53 -25.55
C SER A 315 9.05 11.99 -24.54
N THR A 316 9.25 11.60 -23.29
CA THR A 316 8.44 11.94 -22.13
C THR A 316 8.57 13.42 -21.76
N ILE A 317 9.78 13.98 -21.81
CA ILE A 317 10.03 15.41 -21.57
C ILE A 317 9.24 16.30 -22.55
N LYS A 318 9.25 15.97 -23.84
CA LYS A 318 8.46 16.69 -24.86
C LYS A 318 6.95 16.66 -24.57
N SER A 319 6.43 15.52 -24.10
CA SER A 319 5.01 15.38 -23.75
C SER A 319 4.63 16.19 -22.50
N VAL A 320 5.49 16.21 -21.49
CA VAL A 320 5.27 17.02 -20.26
C VAL A 320 5.33 18.52 -20.57
N LEU A 321 6.30 18.95 -21.35
CA LEU A 321 6.40 20.35 -21.76
C LEU A 321 5.16 20.78 -22.55
N LYS A 322 4.63 19.93 -23.42
CA LYS A 322 3.41 20.20 -24.18
C LYS A 322 2.16 20.30 -23.30
N SER A 323 2.11 19.57 -22.15
CA SER A 323 1.00 19.65 -21.18
C SER A 323 1.05 20.84 -20.25
N LEU A 324 2.19 21.55 -20.17
CA LEU A 324 2.36 22.77 -19.40
C LEU A 324 1.90 24.05 -20.14
N TRP A 325 1.66 23.95 -21.44
CA TRP A 325 1.24 25.06 -22.31
C TRP A 325 -0.25 24.99 -22.69
N VAL A 326 -1.01 24.13 -22.04
CA VAL A 326 -2.47 24.01 -22.10
C VAL A 326 -3.04 24.14 -20.70
#